data_ff04313c1fa74650cb5520789550a143
#
_entry.id   ff04313c1fa74650cb5520789550a143
#
_cell.length_a   1.000
_cell.length_b   1.000
_cell.length_c   1.000
_cell.angle_alpha   90.00
_cell.angle_beta   90.00
_cell.angle_gamma   90.00
#
_symmetry.space_group_name_H-M   'P 1'
#
loop_
_entity.id
_entity.type
_entity.pdbx_description
1 polymer ?
#
loop_
_entity_poly.entity_id
_entity_poly.type
_entity_poly.pdbx_seq_one_letter_code
_entity_poly.pdbx_strand_id
1 'polypeptide(L)'
;MSSKAGPLAGVRIVEIDAIGPVPLAAMLLADMGADIIRVARPPSAGAGAWDDVGGDILHRSRNVVYLNLKDPEHKAQLLDLVERADGLIEGYRPGVMERLGIGPDACLARNPKFVFGRMTGWGQSGPMALRAGHDLNYISITGALHGMGDQGAPPPVPLNLVGDYGGGAMFLIAGMLAALLSAKTSGKGQVVDACITDGVASLMGLFYAWQPKGLWNDAPSSNLLDGGAPFYRCYACADGRHVAVGCLEPQFFAQMLKGVGLEDRGYDQNDPAGWPAMQADFEAIFATRSRDEWAELFAETDACVTPVLSMVEAPAHPHNRARGTFIDRNAIPQPAPAPRFSETVSAIEEPGTLSAEDAIRRWS
;
A
#
# COMPACT_ATOMS: atom_id res chain seq x y z
N MET A 1 3.43 -29.60 13.75
CA MET A 1 3.17 -28.44 12.86
C MET A 1 3.37 -27.18 13.69
N SER A 2 4.32 -26.30 13.36
CA SER A 2 4.42 -24.98 14.00
C SER A 2 3.19 -24.20 13.58
N SER A 3 2.32 -23.85 14.54
CA SER A 3 1.19 -22.94 14.26
C SER A 3 1.81 -21.57 13.98
N LYS A 4 1.54 -20.97 12.81
CA LYS A 4 1.91 -19.60 12.53
C LYS A 4 1.38 -18.69 13.64
N ALA A 5 2.20 -17.73 14.05
CA ALA A 5 1.80 -16.73 15.04
C ALA A 5 1.11 -15.56 14.32
N GLY A 6 0.12 -14.94 14.98
CA GLY A 6 -0.57 -13.77 14.44
C GLY A 6 -2.11 -13.92 14.46
N PRO A 7 -2.85 -12.83 14.23
CA PRO A 7 -4.31 -12.82 14.33
C PRO A 7 -5.00 -13.66 13.24
N LEU A 8 -4.30 -13.99 12.15
CA LEU A 8 -4.80 -14.84 11.06
C LEU A 8 -4.27 -16.30 11.15
N ALA A 9 -3.73 -16.72 12.29
CA ALA A 9 -3.30 -18.09 12.49
C ALA A 9 -4.44 -19.07 12.18
N GLY A 10 -4.17 -20.06 11.33
CA GLY A 10 -5.16 -21.04 10.86
C GLY A 10 -5.96 -20.62 9.63
N VAL A 11 -5.82 -19.39 9.12
CA VAL A 11 -6.38 -18.96 7.83
C VAL A 11 -5.45 -19.43 6.71
N ARG A 12 -6.00 -20.09 5.69
CA ARG A 12 -5.28 -20.68 4.56
C ARG A 12 -5.65 -19.97 3.26
N ILE A 13 -4.67 -19.40 2.58
CA ILE A 13 -4.90 -18.61 1.35
C ILE A 13 -4.02 -19.13 0.22
N VAL A 14 -4.59 -19.32 -0.95
CA VAL A 14 -3.85 -19.51 -2.19
C VAL A 14 -3.57 -18.14 -2.80
N GLU A 15 -2.33 -17.85 -3.12
CA GLU A 15 -1.94 -16.70 -3.93
C GLU A 15 -1.60 -17.18 -5.34
N ILE A 16 -2.28 -16.65 -6.34
CA ILE A 16 -1.82 -16.81 -7.73
C ILE A 16 -0.79 -15.73 -8.01
N ASP A 17 0.38 -16.16 -8.43
CA ASP A 17 1.51 -15.28 -8.69
C ASP A 17 1.15 -14.14 -9.65
N ALA A 18 1.46 -12.92 -9.23
CA ALA A 18 1.13 -11.69 -9.94
C ALA A 18 2.16 -10.60 -9.61
N ILE A 19 2.05 -9.47 -10.30
CA ILE A 19 2.82 -8.24 -10.03
C ILE A 19 1.91 -7.18 -9.40
N GLY A 20 2.50 -6.10 -8.86
CA GLY A 20 1.77 -4.95 -8.32
C GLY A 20 1.17 -5.21 -6.93
N PRO A 21 -0.15 -5.02 -6.72
CA PRO A 21 -0.76 -5.03 -5.39
C PRO A 21 -0.85 -6.40 -4.71
N VAL A 22 -0.96 -7.50 -5.48
CA VAL A 22 -1.18 -8.84 -4.93
C VAL A 22 -0.02 -9.32 -4.04
N PRO A 23 1.26 -9.21 -4.45
CA PRO A 23 2.39 -9.60 -3.61
C PRO A 23 2.44 -8.86 -2.27
N LEU A 24 2.12 -7.56 -2.25
CA LEU A 24 2.05 -6.79 -1.00
C LEU A 24 0.89 -7.27 -0.12
N ALA A 25 -0.29 -7.47 -0.69
CA ALA A 25 -1.46 -7.97 0.04
C ALA A 25 -1.17 -9.34 0.66
N ALA A 26 -0.57 -10.25 -0.10
CA ALA A 26 -0.17 -11.55 0.39
C ALA A 26 0.89 -11.48 1.49
N MET A 27 1.91 -10.62 1.33
CA MET A 27 2.93 -10.40 2.36
C MET A 27 2.31 -9.95 3.69
N LEU A 28 1.41 -8.95 3.66
CA LEU A 28 0.78 -8.43 4.87
C LEU A 28 -0.15 -9.46 5.53
N LEU A 29 -0.91 -10.23 4.74
CA LEU A 29 -1.72 -11.33 5.27
C LEU A 29 -0.85 -12.44 5.89
N ALA A 30 0.28 -12.78 5.26
CA ALA A 30 1.22 -13.75 5.79
C ALA A 30 1.92 -13.27 7.06
N ASP A 31 2.33 -11.99 7.12
CA ASP A 31 2.90 -11.37 8.32
C ASP A 31 1.90 -11.38 9.50
N MET A 32 0.60 -11.28 9.21
CA MET A 32 -0.47 -11.43 10.21
C MET A 32 -0.76 -12.89 10.57
N GLY A 33 -0.04 -13.87 10.02
CA GLY A 33 -0.11 -15.29 10.40
C GLY A 33 -0.96 -16.16 9.48
N ALA A 34 -1.48 -15.67 8.35
CA ALA A 34 -2.13 -16.54 7.36
C ALA A 34 -1.11 -17.51 6.76
N ASP A 35 -1.53 -18.78 6.59
CA ASP A 35 -0.72 -19.78 5.87
C ASP A 35 -0.99 -19.64 4.37
N ILE A 36 -0.04 -19.01 3.64
CA ILE A 36 -0.20 -18.69 2.23
C ILE A 36 0.68 -19.61 1.39
N ILE A 37 0.08 -20.23 0.37
CA ILE A 37 0.76 -20.94 -0.70
C ILE A 37 0.68 -20.11 -1.96
N ARG A 38 1.85 -19.64 -2.43
CA ARG A 38 2.00 -18.93 -3.69
C ARG A 38 2.13 -19.94 -4.83
N VAL A 39 1.20 -19.93 -5.75
CA VAL A 39 1.21 -20.73 -6.97
C VAL A 39 1.84 -19.91 -8.08
N ALA A 40 3.05 -20.27 -8.48
CA ALA A 40 3.83 -19.61 -9.51
C ALA A 40 4.06 -20.51 -10.72
N ARG A 41 4.43 -19.92 -11.85
CA ARG A 41 4.91 -20.69 -13.00
C ARG A 41 6.28 -21.25 -12.71
N PRO A 42 6.61 -22.47 -13.21
CA PRO A 42 7.97 -22.96 -13.14
C PRO A 42 8.95 -21.95 -13.73
N PRO A 43 10.11 -21.71 -13.09
CA PRO A 43 11.15 -20.85 -13.63
C PRO A 43 11.54 -21.29 -15.04
N SER A 44 11.62 -20.35 -15.98
CA SER A 44 12.07 -20.61 -17.35
C SER A 44 13.50 -20.11 -17.55
N ALA A 45 14.27 -20.79 -18.39
CA ALA A 45 15.55 -20.26 -18.81
C ALA A 45 15.32 -18.95 -19.59
N GLY A 46 15.90 -17.84 -19.10
CA GLY A 46 15.70 -16.50 -19.65
C GLY A 46 14.61 -15.68 -18.95
N ALA A 47 14.28 -16.01 -17.68
CA ALA A 47 13.46 -15.19 -16.81
C ALA A 47 13.93 -13.72 -16.86
N GLY A 48 13.00 -12.79 -17.10
CA GLY A 48 13.29 -11.36 -17.16
C GLY A 48 13.36 -10.74 -15.76
N ALA A 49 13.84 -9.50 -15.67
CA ALA A 49 13.91 -8.75 -14.41
C ALA A 49 12.56 -8.58 -13.69
N TRP A 50 11.46 -8.85 -14.39
CA TRP A 50 10.09 -8.77 -13.87
C TRP A 50 9.54 -10.08 -13.28
N ASP A 51 10.27 -11.19 -13.41
CA ASP A 51 9.77 -12.49 -12.95
C ASP A 51 9.89 -12.68 -11.43
N ASP A 52 10.72 -11.86 -10.76
CA ASP A 52 10.84 -11.83 -9.30
C ASP A 52 10.97 -10.38 -8.78
N VAL A 53 10.03 -9.52 -9.16
CA VAL A 53 10.00 -8.10 -8.75
C VAL A 53 9.91 -7.93 -7.24
N GLY A 54 9.27 -8.86 -6.55
CA GLY A 54 9.08 -8.79 -5.10
C GLY A 54 10.30 -9.18 -4.28
N GLY A 55 11.19 -9.99 -4.84
CA GLY A 55 12.35 -10.53 -4.15
C GLY A 55 11.99 -11.16 -2.79
N ASP A 56 12.98 -11.31 -1.93
CA ASP A 56 12.82 -11.89 -0.60
C ASP A 56 11.93 -11.07 0.34
N ILE A 57 11.70 -9.79 0.05
CA ILE A 57 10.89 -8.92 0.92
C ILE A 57 9.41 -9.16 0.68
N LEU A 58 8.93 -8.95 -0.57
CA LEU A 58 7.50 -9.12 -0.85
C LEU A 58 7.05 -10.58 -0.86
N HIS A 59 7.96 -11.54 -0.99
CA HIS A 59 7.64 -12.97 -0.97
C HIS A 59 7.89 -13.66 0.38
N ARG A 60 8.29 -12.93 1.41
CA ARG A 60 8.53 -13.46 2.76
C ARG A 60 7.31 -14.16 3.34
N SER A 61 7.54 -15.10 4.23
CA SER A 61 6.52 -15.84 4.99
C SER A 61 5.57 -16.72 4.15
N ARG A 62 5.91 -16.99 2.89
CA ARG A 62 5.09 -17.83 1.98
C ARG A 62 5.87 -18.99 1.41
N ASN A 63 5.17 -20.09 1.23
CA ASN A 63 5.71 -21.23 0.46
C ASN A 63 5.28 -21.12 -1.00
N VAL A 64 6.18 -21.43 -1.93
CA VAL A 64 5.88 -21.46 -3.35
C VAL A 64 5.68 -22.89 -3.84
N VAL A 65 4.67 -23.04 -4.70
CA VAL A 65 4.41 -24.26 -5.49
C VAL A 65 4.43 -23.87 -6.96
N TYR A 66 5.20 -24.60 -7.75
CA TYR A 66 5.30 -24.31 -9.18
C TYR A 66 4.30 -25.16 -9.98
N LEU A 67 3.27 -24.51 -10.54
CA LEU A 67 2.24 -25.14 -11.36
C LEU A 67 2.12 -24.48 -12.73
N ASN A 68 2.06 -25.28 -13.77
CA ASN A 68 1.64 -24.82 -15.10
C ASN A 68 0.10 -24.90 -15.20
N LEU A 69 -0.59 -23.80 -14.98
CA LEU A 69 -2.07 -23.77 -14.96
C LEU A 69 -2.73 -24.04 -16.34
N LYS A 70 -1.95 -24.34 -17.38
CA LYS A 70 -2.46 -24.87 -18.65
C LYS A 70 -2.51 -26.41 -18.64
N ASP A 71 -1.81 -27.04 -17.73
CA ASP A 71 -1.77 -28.49 -17.57
C ASP A 71 -2.99 -28.96 -16.75
N PRO A 72 -3.76 -29.95 -17.23
CA PRO A 72 -4.93 -30.48 -16.50
C PRO A 72 -4.62 -31.05 -15.12
N GLU A 73 -3.48 -31.73 -14.94
CA GLU A 73 -3.05 -32.30 -13.67
C GLU A 73 -2.73 -31.19 -12.66
N HIS A 74 -1.96 -30.18 -13.07
CA HIS A 74 -1.63 -29.03 -12.22
C HIS A 74 -2.87 -28.21 -11.84
N LYS A 75 -3.88 -28.11 -12.74
CA LYS A 75 -5.17 -27.50 -12.39
C LYS A 75 -5.94 -28.30 -11.35
N ALA A 76 -5.93 -29.62 -11.45
CA ALA A 76 -6.55 -30.48 -10.44
C ALA A 76 -5.88 -30.30 -9.08
N GLN A 77 -4.53 -30.26 -9.02
CA GLN A 77 -3.77 -29.98 -7.80
C GLN A 77 -4.11 -28.59 -7.20
N LEU A 78 -4.28 -27.57 -8.03
CA LEU A 78 -4.75 -26.25 -7.54
C LEU A 78 -6.15 -26.33 -6.94
N LEU A 79 -7.07 -27.05 -7.58
CA LEU A 79 -8.44 -27.21 -7.06
C LEU A 79 -8.47 -28.06 -5.77
N ASP A 80 -7.55 -28.98 -5.58
CA ASP A 80 -7.35 -29.73 -4.33
C ASP A 80 -6.83 -28.83 -3.20
N LEU A 81 -6.00 -27.83 -3.51
CA LEU A 81 -5.63 -26.76 -2.55
C LEU A 81 -6.83 -25.88 -2.21
N VAL A 82 -7.63 -25.47 -3.20
CA VAL A 82 -8.84 -24.65 -3.01
C VAL A 82 -9.84 -25.35 -2.08
N GLU A 83 -10.00 -26.66 -2.17
CA GLU A 83 -10.89 -27.43 -1.30
C GLU A 83 -10.52 -27.30 0.19
N ARG A 84 -9.24 -27.05 0.49
CA ARG A 84 -8.66 -26.97 1.84
C ARG A 84 -8.34 -25.55 2.28
N ALA A 85 -8.47 -24.59 1.39
CA ALA A 85 -8.18 -23.18 1.65
C ALA A 85 -9.45 -22.42 2.07
N ASP A 86 -9.26 -21.32 2.78
CA ASP A 86 -10.33 -20.37 3.10
C ASP A 86 -10.56 -19.38 1.95
N GLY A 87 -9.51 -19.09 1.16
CA GLY A 87 -9.63 -18.19 0.03
C GLY A 87 -8.46 -18.22 -0.94
N LEU A 88 -8.62 -17.44 -2.02
CA LEU A 88 -7.59 -17.22 -3.04
C LEU A 88 -7.54 -15.73 -3.38
N ILE A 89 -6.34 -15.25 -3.68
CA ILE A 89 -6.11 -13.92 -4.26
C ILE A 89 -5.38 -14.06 -5.59
N GLU A 90 -5.84 -13.29 -6.60
CA GLU A 90 -5.26 -13.27 -7.94
C GLU A 90 -5.24 -11.87 -8.53
N GLY A 91 -4.39 -11.63 -9.53
CA GLY A 91 -4.25 -10.34 -10.21
C GLY A 91 -4.31 -10.43 -11.73
N TYR A 92 -4.97 -11.44 -12.30
CA TYR A 92 -5.11 -11.58 -13.74
C TYR A 92 -6.23 -10.68 -14.28
N ARG A 93 -6.15 -10.41 -15.58
CA ARG A 93 -7.23 -9.71 -16.29
C ARG A 93 -8.54 -10.52 -16.23
N PRO A 94 -9.71 -9.83 -16.24
CA PRO A 94 -11.01 -10.49 -16.23
C PRO A 94 -11.13 -11.62 -17.26
N GLY A 95 -11.71 -12.73 -16.84
CA GLY A 95 -11.93 -13.91 -17.68
C GLY A 95 -10.73 -14.84 -17.86
N VAL A 96 -9.54 -14.51 -17.33
CA VAL A 96 -8.36 -15.39 -17.43
C VAL A 96 -8.54 -16.64 -16.58
N MET A 97 -8.91 -16.50 -15.31
CA MET A 97 -9.13 -17.63 -14.42
C MET A 97 -10.28 -18.54 -14.89
N GLU A 98 -11.33 -17.96 -15.45
CA GLU A 98 -12.44 -18.69 -16.06
C GLU A 98 -11.99 -19.51 -17.26
N ARG A 99 -11.22 -18.92 -18.19
CA ARG A 99 -10.66 -19.66 -19.36
C ARG A 99 -9.72 -20.78 -18.94
N LEU A 100 -9.05 -20.66 -17.82
CA LEU A 100 -8.22 -21.72 -17.25
C LEU A 100 -9.05 -22.81 -16.57
N GLY A 101 -10.36 -22.60 -16.33
CA GLY A 101 -11.25 -23.55 -15.63
C GLY A 101 -11.08 -23.54 -14.12
N ILE A 102 -10.48 -22.48 -13.57
CA ILE A 102 -10.21 -22.28 -12.13
C ILE A 102 -10.76 -20.91 -11.67
N GLY A 103 -11.79 -20.42 -12.34
CA GLY A 103 -12.51 -19.20 -11.96
C GLY A 103 -13.38 -19.40 -10.72
N PRO A 104 -14.07 -18.32 -10.28
CA PRO A 104 -14.84 -18.32 -9.04
C PRO A 104 -15.86 -19.46 -8.95
N ASP A 105 -16.60 -19.72 -10.03
CA ASP A 105 -17.63 -20.78 -10.04
C ASP A 105 -17.04 -22.17 -9.78
N ALA A 106 -15.90 -22.48 -10.40
CA ALA A 106 -15.20 -23.75 -10.19
C ALA A 106 -14.68 -23.89 -8.74
N CYS A 107 -14.15 -22.80 -8.18
CA CYS A 107 -13.65 -22.78 -6.80
C CYS A 107 -14.79 -22.89 -5.77
N LEU A 108 -15.88 -22.15 -5.95
CA LEU A 108 -17.05 -22.18 -5.07
C LEU A 108 -17.82 -23.51 -5.15
N ALA A 109 -17.81 -24.18 -6.30
CA ALA A 109 -18.36 -25.54 -6.43
C ALA A 109 -17.55 -26.56 -5.62
N ARG A 110 -16.21 -26.38 -5.49
CA ARG A 110 -15.35 -27.26 -4.67
C ARG A 110 -15.45 -26.92 -3.19
N ASN A 111 -15.55 -25.64 -2.85
CA ASN A 111 -15.61 -25.16 -1.47
C ASN A 111 -16.64 -24.02 -1.37
N PRO A 112 -17.87 -24.30 -0.92
CA PRO A 112 -18.94 -23.29 -0.84
C PRO A 112 -18.67 -22.15 0.14
N LYS A 113 -17.66 -22.26 1.01
CA LYS A 113 -17.24 -21.21 1.96
C LYS A 113 -16.06 -20.36 1.43
N PHE A 114 -15.58 -20.70 0.25
CA PHE A 114 -14.37 -20.12 -0.32
C PHE A 114 -14.53 -18.64 -0.66
N VAL A 115 -13.51 -17.84 -0.34
CA VAL A 115 -13.45 -16.41 -0.71
C VAL A 115 -12.50 -16.24 -1.88
N PHE A 116 -13.01 -15.70 -2.98
CA PHE A 116 -12.24 -15.49 -4.20
C PHE A 116 -11.94 -14.00 -4.38
N GLY A 117 -10.72 -13.57 -4.06
CA GLY A 117 -10.25 -12.18 -4.19
C GLY A 117 -9.65 -11.90 -5.58
N ARG A 118 -10.23 -10.94 -6.28
CA ARG A 118 -9.80 -10.51 -7.63
C ARG A 118 -9.26 -9.10 -7.57
N MET A 119 -7.97 -8.94 -7.85
CA MET A 119 -7.31 -7.64 -7.91
C MET A 119 -7.14 -7.19 -9.34
N THR A 120 -7.72 -6.06 -9.69
CA THR A 120 -7.57 -5.47 -11.03
C THR A 120 -7.43 -3.96 -10.96
N GLY A 121 -6.91 -3.35 -12.02
CA GLY A 121 -6.82 -1.89 -12.10
C GLY A 121 -8.15 -1.23 -12.43
N TRP A 122 -8.93 -1.84 -13.35
CA TRP A 122 -10.15 -1.27 -13.91
C TRP A 122 -11.47 -1.93 -13.46
N GLY A 123 -11.41 -2.95 -12.59
CA GLY A 123 -12.57 -3.76 -12.20
C GLY A 123 -12.87 -4.91 -13.17
N GLN A 124 -13.86 -5.74 -12.80
CA GLN A 124 -14.31 -6.88 -13.60
C GLN A 124 -15.23 -6.48 -14.75
N SER A 125 -15.75 -5.25 -14.75
CA SER A 125 -16.71 -4.74 -15.72
C SER A 125 -16.33 -3.32 -16.17
N GLY A 126 -17.06 -2.80 -17.14
CA GLY A 126 -16.83 -1.47 -17.69
C GLY A 126 -15.95 -1.47 -18.96
N PRO A 127 -15.88 -0.33 -19.67
CA PRO A 127 -15.25 -0.25 -20.98
C PRO A 127 -13.73 -0.44 -20.98
N MET A 128 -13.08 -0.32 -19.80
CA MET A 128 -11.64 -0.47 -19.65
C MET A 128 -11.22 -1.79 -19.01
N ALA A 129 -12.14 -2.64 -18.55
CA ALA A 129 -11.86 -3.86 -17.79
C ALA A 129 -10.81 -4.79 -18.45
N LEU A 130 -10.80 -4.89 -19.78
CA LEU A 130 -9.85 -5.71 -20.55
C LEU A 130 -8.62 -4.93 -21.04
N ARG A 131 -8.51 -3.63 -20.75
CA ARG A 131 -7.38 -2.82 -21.22
C ARG A 131 -6.16 -3.00 -20.32
N ALA A 132 -4.98 -2.81 -20.88
CA ALA A 132 -3.75 -2.67 -20.11
C ALA A 132 -3.74 -1.35 -19.33
N GLY A 133 -3.05 -1.34 -18.20
CA GLY A 133 -2.79 -0.15 -17.38
C GLY A 133 -1.91 -0.53 -16.22
N HIS A 134 -1.34 0.49 -15.59
CA HIS A 134 -0.53 0.40 -14.39
C HIS A 134 -0.97 1.48 -13.40
N ASP A 135 -0.41 1.51 -12.18
CA ASP A 135 -0.76 2.44 -11.11
C ASP A 135 -1.12 3.84 -11.61
N LEU A 136 -0.19 4.49 -12.33
CA LEU A 136 -0.35 5.85 -12.82
C LEU A 136 -1.62 6.04 -13.68
N ASN A 137 -1.99 5.01 -14.48
CA ASN A 137 -3.19 5.07 -15.31
C ASN A 137 -4.46 4.94 -14.46
N TYR A 138 -4.43 4.11 -13.42
CA TYR A 138 -5.58 3.88 -12.55
C TYR A 138 -5.90 5.11 -11.71
N ILE A 139 -4.90 5.78 -11.16
CA ILE A 139 -5.08 7.00 -10.36
C ILE A 139 -5.44 8.22 -11.21
N SER A 140 -5.08 8.25 -12.50
CA SER A 140 -5.29 9.42 -13.38
C SER A 140 -6.75 9.73 -13.66
N ILE A 141 -7.65 8.73 -13.61
CA ILE A 141 -9.08 8.91 -13.89
C ILE A 141 -9.94 9.05 -12.63
N THR A 142 -9.32 9.09 -11.45
CA THR A 142 -10.01 9.22 -10.16
C THR A 142 -9.99 10.65 -9.59
N GLY A 143 -9.31 11.57 -10.25
CA GLY A 143 -9.03 12.90 -9.73
C GLY A 143 -7.82 12.97 -8.80
N ALA A 144 -7.32 11.84 -8.28
CA ALA A 144 -6.20 11.83 -7.33
C ALA A 144 -4.92 12.41 -7.93
N LEU A 145 -4.54 11.96 -9.14
CA LEU A 145 -3.32 12.42 -9.79
C LEU A 145 -3.38 13.92 -10.15
N HIS A 146 -4.56 14.44 -10.53
CA HIS A 146 -4.75 15.85 -10.83
C HIS A 146 -4.45 16.77 -9.63
N GLY A 147 -4.82 16.32 -8.42
CA GLY A 147 -4.58 17.08 -7.18
C GLY A 147 -3.13 17.07 -6.68
N MET A 148 -2.21 16.39 -7.38
CA MET A 148 -0.81 16.28 -6.97
C MET A 148 0.10 17.16 -7.84
N GLY A 149 1.06 17.82 -7.19
CA GLY A 149 2.08 18.64 -7.88
C GLY A 149 1.70 20.11 -8.01
N ASP A 150 2.40 20.82 -8.89
CA ASP A 150 2.31 22.26 -9.02
C ASP A 150 1.48 22.67 -10.26
N GLN A 151 0.89 23.87 -10.19
CA GLN A 151 0.16 24.44 -11.33
C GLN A 151 1.08 24.62 -12.54
N GLY A 152 0.59 24.24 -13.72
CA GLY A 152 1.32 24.40 -14.98
C GLY A 152 2.41 23.39 -15.24
N ALA A 153 2.64 22.44 -14.32
CA ALA A 153 3.56 21.31 -14.50
C ALA A 153 2.77 19.99 -14.66
N PRO A 154 3.33 18.98 -15.35
CA PRO A 154 2.76 17.64 -15.31
C PRO A 154 2.76 17.09 -13.87
N PRO A 155 1.68 16.41 -13.44
CA PRO A 155 1.65 15.80 -12.11
C PRO A 155 2.83 14.86 -11.87
N PRO A 156 3.47 14.87 -10.69
CA PRO A 156 4.54 13.93 -10.36
C PRO A 156 4.00 12.51 -10.22
N VAL A 157 4.85 11.53 -10.47
CA VAL A 157 4.53 10.11 -10.22
C VAL A 157 4.70 9.82 -8.73
N PRO A 158 3.61 9.49 -7.98
CA PRO A 158 3.67 9.31 -6.52
C PRO A 158 4.17 7.90 -6.12
N LEU A 159 5.05 7.28 -6.91
CA LEU A 159 5.37 5.85 -6.86
C LEU A 159 4.09 5.02 -7.11
N ASN A 160 4.07 3.74 -6.71
CA ASN A 160 2.86 2.91 -6.76
C ASN A 160 2.16 2.82 -5.38
N LEU A 161 2.38 3.83 -4.52
CA LEU A 161 1.85 3.83 -3.16
C LEU A 161 0.36 4.19 -3.12
N VAL A 162 -0.10 5.04 -4.02
CA VAL A 162 -1.49 5.53 -4.04
C VAL A 162 -2.42 4.54 -4.73
N GLY A 163 -2.07 4.08 -5.92
CA GLY A 163 -2.89 3.15 -6.70
C GLY A 163 -2.72 1.71 -6.25
N ASP A 164 -1.64 1.05 -6.66
CA ASP A 164 -1.44 -0.38 -6.40
C ASP A 164 -1.55 -0.73 -4.92
N TYR A 165 -0.94 0.06 -4.05
CA TYR A 165 -0.86 -0.27 -2.63
C TYR A 165 -2.03 0.31 -1.83
N GLY A 166 -2.26 1.62 -1.86
CA GLY A 166 -3.35 2.27 -1.12
C GLY A 166 -4.73 1.85 -1.61
N GLY A 167 -5.02 2.08 -2.88
CA GLY A 167 -6.30 1.76 -3.51
C GLY A 167 -6.48 0.28 -3.87
N GLY A 168 -5.39 -0.45 -4.07
CA GLY A 168 -5.40 -1.86 -4.46
C GLY A 168 -5.20 -2.81 -3.29
N ALA A 169 -3.97 -3.00 -2.85
CA ALA A 169 -3.62 -4.04 -1.86
C ALA A 169 -4.39 -3.90 -0.55
N MET A 170 -4.54 -2.67 -0.01
CA MET A 170 -5.28 -2.45 1.23
C MET A 170 -6.76 -2.76 1.08
N PHE A 171 -7.39 -2.41 -0.06
CA PHE A 171 -8.80 -2.75 -0.32
C PHE A 171 -8.99 -4.26 -0.56
N LEU A 172 -8.04 -4.92 -1.23
CA LEU A 172 -8.06 -6.39 -1.35
C LEU A 172 -8.00 -7.05 0.03
N ILE A 173 -7.09 -6.63 0.91
CA ILE A 173 -6.97 -7.16 2.26
C ILE A 173 -8.26 -6.94 3.05
N ALA A 174 -8.79 -5.72 3.07
CA ALA A 174 -10.02 -5.39 3.78
C ALA A 174 -11.20 -6.21 3.26
N GLY A 175 -11.36 -6.33 1.94
CA GLY A 175 -12.37 -7.14 1.29
C GLY A 175 -12.25 -8.62 1.64
N MET A 176 -11.04 -9.18 1.56
CA MET A 176 -10.77 -10.58 1.93
C MET A 176 -11.13 -10.85 3.39
N LEU A 177 -10.68 -10.01 4.33
CA LEU A 177 -10.95 -10.19 5.76
C LEU A 177 -12.45 -10.10 6.07
N ALA A 178 -13.16 -9.14 5.48
CA ALA A 178 -14.61 -9.00 5.62
C ALA A 178 -15.36 -10.22 5.05
N ALA A 179 -14.96 -10.69 3.88
CA ALA A 179 -15.58 -11.86 3.25
C ALA A 179 -15.28 -13.16 4.01
N LEU A 180 -14.07 -13.35 4.51
CA LEU A 180 -13.69 -14.48 5.37
C LEU A 180 -14.49 -14.49 6.68
N LEU A 181 -14.66 -13.33 7.33
CA LEU A 181 -15.50 -13.19 8.51
C LEU A 181 -16.97 -13.54 8.21
N SER A 182 -17.50 -13.05 7.10
CA SER A 182 -18.84 -13.37 6.64
C SER A 182 -19.00 -14.87 6.35
N ALA A 183 -18.03 -15.50 5.70
CA ALA A 183 -18.05 -16.93 5.40
C ALA A 183 -17.99 -17.80 6.67
N LYS A 184 -17.26 -17.40 7.70
CA LYS A 184 -17.24 -18.09 9.00
C LYS A 184 -18.60 -18.10 9.69
N THR A 185 -19.38 -17.03 9.56
CA THR A 185 -20.70 -16.90 10.21
C THR A 185 -21.84 -17.48 9.37
N SER A 186 -21.83 -17.25 8.05
CA SER A 186 -22.90 -17.64 7.15
C SER A 186 -22.74 -19.04 6.54
N GLY A 187 -21.52 -19.58 6.53
CA GLY A 187 -21.17 -20.79 5.79
C GLY A 187 -21.11 -20.61 4.28
N LYS A 188 -21.15 -19.36 3.77
CA LYS A 188 -21.16 -19.04 2.35
C LYS A 188 -19.98 -18.15 1.99
N GLY A 189 -19.18 -18.58 1.03
CA GLY A 189 -18.13 -17.80 0.40
C GLY A 189 -18.68 -16.82 -0.62
N GLN A 190 -17.79 -16.01 -1.18
CA GLN A 190 -18.13 -14.99 -2.18
C GLN A 190 -16.92 -14.54 -2.99
N VAL A 191 -17.17 -13.82 -4.06
CA VAL A 191 -16.15 -13.12 -4.85
C VAL A 191 -15.99 -11.71 -4.28
N VAL A 192 -14.73 -11.29 -4.14
CA VAL A 192 -14.34 -9.91 -3.82
C VAL A 192 -13.70 -9.31 -5.07
N ASP A 193 -14.37 -8.36 -5.71
CA ASP A 193 -13.82 -7.56 -6.80
C ASP A 193 -13.12 -6.33 -6.19
N ALA A 194 -11.81 -6.40 -6.06
CA ALA A 194 -10.98 -5.30 -5.57
C ALA A 194 -10.38 -4.55 -6.76
N CYS A 195 -10.97 -3.40 -7.05
CA CYS A 195 -10.55 -2.54 -8.16
C CYS A 195 -9.72 -1.36 -7.65
N ILE A 196 -8.52 -1.16 -8.23
CA ILE A 196 -7.65 -0.04 -7.84
C ILE A 196 -8.35 1.30 -8.03
N THR A 197 -9.04 1.49 -9.17
CA THR A 197 -9.76 2.73 -9.46
C THR A 197 -10.84 3.02 -8.41
N ASP A 198 -11.60 2.01 -7.98
CA ASP A 198 -12.64 2.17 -6.96
C ASP A 198 -12.04 2.47 -5.58
N GLY A 199 -10.95 1.79 -5.24
CA GLY A 199 -10.23 2.04 -3.99
C GLY A 199 -9.67 3.45 -3.91
N VAL A 200 -9.00 3.92 -4.97
CA VAL A 200 -8.48 5.30 -5.02
C VAL A 200 -9.61 6.33 -4.98
N ALA A 201 -10.71 6.09 -5.71
CA ALA A 201 -11.89 6.97 -5.64
C ALA A 201 -12.44 7.05 -4.20
N SER A 202 -12.44 5.94 -3.46
CA SER A 202 -12.83 5.92 -2.04
C SER A 202 -11.87 6.71 -1.16
N LEU A 203 -10.55 6.65 -1.41
CA LEU A 203 -9.56 7.46 -0.70
C LEU A 203 -9.74 8.97 -0.95
N MET A 204 -10.28 9.36 -2.11
CA MET A 204 -10.59 10.75 -2.45
C MET A 204 -11.85 11.29 -1.76
N GLY A 205 -12.53 10.50 -0.94
CA GLY A 205 -13.80 10.86 -0.32
C GLY A 205 -13.81 12.20 0.41
N LEU A 206 -12.73 12.56 1.12
CA LEU A 206 -12.60 13.87 1.79
C LEU A 206 -12.64 15.02 0.79
N PHE A 207 -11.89 14.92 -0.30
CA PHE A 207 -11.77 15.98 -1.31
C PHE A 207 -13.08 16.16 -2.09
N TYR A 208 -13.75 15.06 -2.42
CA TYR A 208 -15.10 15.09 -2.99
C TYR A 208 -16.15 15.67 -2.03
N ALA A 209 -15.98 15.53 -0.73
CA ALA A 209 -16.87 16.19 0.25
C ALA A 209 -16.58 17.69 0.41
N TRP A 210 -15.35 18.12 0.18
CA TRP A 210 -14.93 19.52 0.30
C TRP A 210 -15.26 20.36 -0.93
N GLN A 211 -15.16 19.80 -2.13
CA GLN A 211 -15.39 20.50 -3.39
C GLN A 211 -16.74 21.24 -3.44
N PRO A 212 -17.90 20.61 -3.17
CA PRO A 212 -19.19 21.31 -3.23
C PRO A 212 -19.39 22.36 -2.13
N LYS A 213 -18.51 22.37 -1.11
CA LYS A 213 -18.52 23.37 -0.04
C LYS A 213 -17.59 24.55 -0.32
N GLY A 214 -16.89 24.57 -1.46
CA GLY A 214 -15.88 25.56 -1.78
C GLY A 214 -14.62 25.48 -0.91
N LEU A 215 -14.39 24.35 -0.23
CA LEU A 215 -13.21 24.08 0.59
C LEU A 215 -12.08 23.39 -0.20
N TRP A 216 -12.34 23.01 -1.43
CA TRP A 216 -11.37 22.45 -2.37
C TRP A 216 -11.50 23.14 -3.71
N ASN A 217 -10.41 23.73 -4.18
CA ASN A 217 -10.29 24.33 -5.49
C ASN A 217 -9.71 23.30 -6.47
N ASP A 218 -10.30 23.17 -7.65
CA ASP A 218 -9.86 22.22 -8.68
C ASP A 218 -8.61 22.71 -9.45
N ALA A 219 -7.59 23.08 -8.67
CA ALA A 219 -6.27 23.46 -9.16
C ALA A 219 -5.22 22.95 -8.18
N PRO A 220 -4.19 22.24 -8.63
CA PRO A 220 -3.14 21.71 -7.76
C PRO A 220 -2.36 22.86 -7.09
N SER A 221 -1.75 22.59 -5.95
CA SER A 221 -1.00 23.57 -5.12
C SER A 221 -1.79 24.85 -4.80
N SER A 222 -3.08 24.71 -4.56
CA SER A 222 -3.96 25.87 -4.21
C SER A 222 -4.84 25.61 -2.99
N ASN A 223 -4.65 24.47 -2.33
CA ASN A 223 -5.50 24.00 -1.24
C ASN A 223 -4.69 23.71 0.03
N LEU A 224 -5.40 23.39 1.10
CA LEU A 224 -4.83 23.13 2.41
C LEU A 224 -3.87 21.92 2.43
N LEU A 225 -4.18 20.85 1.68
CA LEU A 225 -3.49 19.56 1.79
C LEU A 225 -2.73 19.14 0.52
N ASP A 226 -2.57 20.02 -0.45
CA ASP A 226 -1.89 19.74 -1.72
C ASP A 226 -0.58 20.52 -1.92
N GLY A 227 -0.08 21.14 -0.85
CA GLY A 227 1.11 21.99 -0.90
C GLY A 227 0.83 23.46 -1.23
N GLY A 228 -0.41 23.87 -1.41
CA GLY A 228 -0.81 25.26 -1.59
C GLY A 228 -0.65 26.09 -0.31
N ALA A 229 -1.01 25.49 0.84
CA ALA A 229 -0.81 26.14 2.13
C ALA A 229 0.67 26.14 2.55
N PRO A 230 1.25 27.31 2.91
CA PRO A 230 2.67 27.41 3.29
C PRO A 230 3.04 26.55 4.51
N PHE A 231 2.09 26.32 5.38
CA PHE A 231 2.25 25.52 6.60
C PHE A 231 1.94 24.04 6.38
N TYR A 232 1.72 23.59 5.12
CA TYR A 232 1.54 22.18 4.75
C TYR A 232 2.25 21.87 3.42
N ARG A 233 3.60 21.91 3.43
CA ARG A 233 4.44 21.60 2.26
C ARG A 233 5.88 21.28 2.63
N CYS A 234 6.69 20.89 1.65
CA CYS A 234 8.12 20.72 1.82
C CYS A 234 8.90 21.98 1.43
N TYR A 235 10.01 22.23 2.13
CA TYR A 235 10.91 23.36 1.88
C TYR A 235 12.35 22.87 1.66
N ALA A 236 13.05 23.54 0.74
CA ALA A 236 14.45 23.30 0.50
C ALA A 236 15.31 23.96 1.61
N CYS A 237 16.34 23.25 2.05
CA CYS A 237 17.30 23.68 3.06
C CYS A 237 18.63 24.11 2.42
N ALA A 238 19.51 24.74 3.20
CA ALA A 238 20.82 25.24 2.73
C ALA A 238 21.72 24.15 2.11
N ASP A 239 21.55 22.90 2.54
CA ASP A 239 22.32 21.73 2.07
C ASP A 239 21.68 21.01 0.86
N GLY A 240 20.64 21.60 0.26
CA GLY A 240 19.90 21.00 -0.85
C GLY A 240 19.00 19.84 -0.48
N ARG A 241 18.87 19.50 0.81
CA ARG A 241 17.90 18.56 1.35
C ARG A 241 16.61 19.28 1.70
N HIS A 242 15.62 18.59 2.26
CA HIS A 242 14.30 19.14 2.49
C HIS A 242 13.77 18.85 3.90
N VAL A 243 12.94 19.74 4.41
CA VAL A 243 12.05 19.52 5.55
C VAL A 243 10.61 19.49 5.09
N ALA A 244 9.77 18.71 5.79
CA ALA A 244 8.33 18.73 5.64
C ALA A 244 7.72 19.53 6.78
N VAL A 245 6.87 20.49 6.46
CA VAL A 245 6.09 21.32 7.40
C VAL A 245 4.63 20.89 7.31
N GLY A 246 3.99 20.62 8.44
CA GLY A 246 2.61 20.11 8.49
C GLY A 246 1.82 20.68 9.68
N CYS A 247 2.06 21.94 10.07
CA CYS A 247 1.49 22.57 11.26
C CYS A 247 0.10 23.20 10.99
N LEU A 248 -0.92 22.34 10.86
CA LEU A 248 -2.28 22.74 10.52
C LEU A 248 -2.99 23.48 11.66
N GLU A 249 -2.83 23.02 12.90
CA GLU A 249 -3.47 23.63 14.06
C GLU A 249 -2.76 24.90 14.51
N PRO A 250 -3.51 25.94 14.96
CA PRO A 250 -2.91 27.24 15.32
C PRO A 250 -1.80 27.17 16.36
N GLN A 251 -1.90 26.26 17.33
CA GLN A 251 -0.88 26.10 18.38
C GLN A 251 0.42 25.50 17.83
N PHE A 252 0.37 24.61 16.84
CA PHE A 252 1.56 24.03 16.21
C PHE A 252 2.18 25.04 15.23
N PHE A 253 1.36 25.78 14.51
CA PHE A 253 1.78 26.88 13.66
C PHE A 253 2.54 27.97 14.45
N ALA A 254 2.01 28.36 15.62
CA ALA A 254 2.66 29.33 16.49
C ALA A 254 4.04 28.82 16.98
N GLN A 255 4.18 27.52 17.30
CA GLN A 255 5.46 26.92 17.67
C GLN A 255 6.44 26.92 16.49
N MET A 256 5.98 26.61 15.30
CA MET A 256 6.79 26.66 14.07
C MET A 256 7.28 28.09 13.82
N LEU A 257 6.38 29.09 13.83
CA LEU A 257 6.76 30.51 13.66
C LEU A 257 7.80 30.97 14.67
N LYS A 258 7.64 30.62 15.94
CA LYS A 258 8.61 30.92 16.98
C LYS A 258 9.97 30.25 16.70
N GLY A 259 9.98 28.99 16.28
CA GLY A 259 11.20 28.25 15.96
C GLY A 259 11.97 28.85 14.79
N VAL A 260 11.29 29.44 13.81
CA VAL A 260 11.91 30.11 12.66
C VAL A 260 12.12 31.62 12.88
N GLY A 261 11.64 32.19 14.00
CA GLY A 261 11.80 33.62 14.31
C GLY A 261 10.87 34.53 13.53
N LEU A 262 9.67 34.07 13.22
CA LEU A 262 8.65 34.81 12.44
C LEU A 262 7.35 35.03 13.23
N GLU A 263 7.37 34.88 14.55
CA GLU A 263 6.19 35.00 15.42
C GLU A 263 5.50 36.37 15.37
N ASP A 264 6.27 37.43 15.11
CA ASP A 264 5.77 38.83 15.08
C ASP A 264 5.25 39.25 13.70
N ARG A 265 5.23 38.35 12.69
CA ARG A 265 4.80 38.69 11.33
C ARG A 265 3.29 38.89 11.18
N GLY A 266 2.48 38.40 12.14
CA GLY A 266 1.02 38.55 12.12
C GLY A 266 0.34 37.74 11.01
N TYR A 267 0.88 36.58 10.66
CA TYR A 267 0.27 35.72 9.64
C TYR A 267 -1.10 35.17 10.09
N ASP A 268 -2.06 35.16 9.17
CA ASP A 268 -3.32 34.44 9.32
C ASP A 268 -3.33 33.20 8.45
N GLN A 269 -3.37 32.01 9.09
CA GLN A 269 -3.48 30.72 8.38
C GLN A 269 -4.74 30.61 7.53
N ASN A 270 -5.83 31.31 7.93
CA ASN A 270 -7.13 31.21 7.29
C ASN A 270 -7.33 32.23 6.14
N ASP A 271 -6.31 33.04 5.86
CA ASP A 271 -6.34 33.97 4.72
C ASP A 271 -5.47 33.45 3.56
N PRO A 272 -6.05 32.75 2.56
CA PRO A 272 -5.31 32.28 1.40
C PRO A 272 -4.64 33.38 0.57
N ALA A 273 -5.13 34.62 0.66
CA ALA A 273 -4.52 35.74 -0.05
C ALA A 273 -3.15 36.13 0.52
N GLY A 274 -2.90 35.85 1.79
CA GLY A 274 -1.63 36.00 2.46
C GLY A 274 -0.62 34.86 2.23
N TRP A 275 -1.05 33.70 1.75
CA TRP A 275 -0.21 32.52 1.59
C TRP A 275 1.03 32.72 0.70
N PRO A 276 0.97 33.40 -0.46
CA PRO A 276 2.16 33.57 -1.29
C PRO A 276 3.29 34.35 -0.58
N ALA A 277 2.96 35.39 0.20
CA ALA A 277 3.96 36.14 0.97
C ALA A 277 4.53 35.30 2.12
N MET A 278 3.69 34.58 2.84
CA MET A 278 4.08 33.65 3.89
C MET A 278 5.00 32.54 3.33
N GLN A 279 4.68 31.99 2.18
CA GLN A 279 5.49 30.97 1.52
C GLN A 279 6.88 31.50 1.17
N ALA A 280 6.97 32.70 0.59
CA ALA A 280 8.25 33.32 0.23
C ALA A 280 9.14 33.54 1.47
N ASP A 281 8.55 33.97 2.60
CA ASP A 281 9.28 34.12 3.86
C ASP A 281 9.77 32.75 4.41
N PHE A 282 8.94 31.70 4.31
CA PHE A 282 9.33 30.35 4.74
C PHE A 282 10.41 29.75 3.83
N GLU A 283 10.32 29.93 2.52
CA GLU A 283 11.37 29.52 1.58
C GLU A 283 12.70 30.19 1.91
N ALA A 284 12.68 31.48 2.17
CA ALA A 284 13.87 32.25 2.53
C ALA A 284 14.49 31.76 3.86
N ILE A 285 13.67 31.52 4.89
CA ILE A 285 14.18 31.13 6.20
C ILE A 285 14.68 29.69 6.24
N PHE A 286 13.93 28.73 5.63
CA PHE A 286 14.37 27.34 5.60
C PHE A 286 15.65 27.13 4.79
N ALA A 287 15.93 27.98 3.80
CA ALA A 287 17.19 27.99 3.06
C ALA A 287 18.41 28.47 3.88
N THR A 288 18.25 28.93 5.12
CA THR A 288 19.35 29.46 5.95
C THR A 288 20.12 28.41 6.75
N ARG A 289 19.57 27.21 6.94
CA ARG A 289 20.18 26.12 7.69
C ARG A 289 20.05 24.81 6.92
N SER A 290 20.87 23.82 7.30
CA SER A 290 20.74 22.46 6.79
C SER A 290 19.46 21.78 7.30
N ARG A 291 19.02 20.73 6.59
CA ARG A 291 17.90 19.90 7.00
C ARG A 291 18.05 19.38 8.43
N ASP A 292 19.24 18.90 8.77
CA ASP A 292 19.48 18.26 10.05
C ASP A 292 19.52 19.29 11.20
N GLU A 293 20.00 20.50 10.98
CA GLU A 293 19.92 21.61 11.95
C GLU A 293 18.46 22.01 12.22
N TRP A 294 17.60 22.04 11.17
CA TRP A 294 16.17 22.29 11.36
C TRP A 294 15.49 21.13 12.11
N ALA A 295 15.82 19.88 11.77
CA ALA A 295 15.28 18.72 12.46
C ALA A 295 15.65 18.68 13.95
N GLU A 296 16.89 19.06 14.31
CA GLU A 296 17.33 19.17 15.70
C GLU A 296 16.59 20.29 16.44
N LEU A 297 16.44 21.46 15.82
CA LEU A 297 15.73 22.60 16.42
C LEU A 297 14.29 22.25 16.79
N PHE A 298 13.62 21.45 16.00
CA PHE A 298 12.21 21.11 16.20
C PHE A 298 11.98 19.74 16.88
N ALA A 299 13.02 18.99 17.22
CA ALA A 299 12.93 17.61 17.71
C ALA A 299 12.04 17.44 18.93
N GLU A 300 12.06 18.40 19.85
CA GLU A 300 11.31 18.36 21.12
C GLU A 300 10.11 19.33 21.14
N THR A 301 9.54 19.61 19.95
CA THR A 301 8.41 20.55 19.80
C THR A 301 7.26 19.90 19.04
N ASP A 302 6.06 20.47 19.17
CA ASP A 302 4.89 20.13 18.36
C ASP A 302 4.74 21.02 17.11
N ALA A 303 5.86 21.59 16.63
CA ALA A 303 5.87 22.47 15.45
C ALA A 303 5.58 21.75 14.12
N CYS A 304 5.44 20.44 14.12
CA CYS A 304 5.19 19.59 12.94
C CYS A 304 6.18 19.84 11.79
N VAL A 305 7.46 19.99 12.14
CA VAL A 305 8.58 20.10 11.18
C VAL A 305 9.46 18.88 11.29
N THR A 306 9.63 18.14 10.19
CA THR A 306 10.39 16.89 10.16
C THR A 306 11.32 16.81 8.95
N PRO A 307 12.47 16.10 9.05
CA PRO A 307 13.34 15.91 7.90
C PRO A 307 12.70 14.99 6.85
N VAL A 308 12.84 15.34 5.57
CA VAL A 308 12.56 14.41 4.47
C VAL A 308 13.75 13.49 4.31
N LEU A 309 13.59 12.22 4.61
CA LEU A 309 14.65 11.21 4.61
C LEU A 309 14.61 10.36 3.34
N SER A 310 15.78 9.98 2.86
CA SER A 310 15.91 8.95 1.83
C SER A 310 15.61 7.56 2.40
N MET A 311 15.39 6.57 1.52
CA MET A 311 15.22 5.16 1.93
C MET A 311 16.43 4.61 2.69
N VAL A 312 17.63 5.13 2.42
CA VAL A 312 18.87 4.72 3.12
C VAL A 312 18.94 5.33 4.52
N GLU A 313 18.46 6.55 4.70
CA GLU A 313 18.47 7.27 5.98
C GLU A 313 17.33 6.84 6.93
N ALA A 314 16.17 6.51 6.38
CA ALA A 314 14.96 6.22 7.16
C ALA A 314 15.14 5.13 8.24
N PRO A 315 15.84 3.99 8.01
CA PRO A 315 16.08 2.98 9.04
C PRO A 315 16.94 3.50 10.22
N ALA A 316 17.80 4.50 9.99
CA ALA A 316 18.67 5.05 11.01
C ALA A 316 18.01 6.14 11.87
N HIS A 317 16.85 6.65 11.49
CA HIS A 317 16.13 7.69 12.23
C HIS A 317 15.80 7.23 13.66
N PRO A 318 16.04 8.06 14.72
CA PRO A 318 15.88 7.67 16.12
C PRO A 318 14.49 7.08 16.44
N HIS A 319 13.42 7.72 15.96
CA HIS A 319 12.06 7.23 16.16
C HIS A 319 11.84 5.85 15.50
N ASN A 320 12.31 5.67 14.26
CA ASN A 320 12.17 4.40 13.54
C ASN A 320 12.93 3.27 14.22
N ARG A 321 14.13 3.57 14.75
CA ARG A 321 14.93 2.62 15.56
C ARG A 321 14.20 2.25 16.85
N ALA A 322 13.79 3.24 17.64
CA ALA A 322 13.11 3.02 18.92
C ALA A 322 11.81 2.23 18.75
N ARG A 323 11.09 2.50 17.67
CA ARG A 323 9.85 1.80 17.34
C ARG A 323 10.09 0.43 16.69
N GLY A 324 11.30 0.14 16.17
CA GLY A 324 11.57 -1.05 15.35
C GLY A 324 10.72 -1.07 14.08
N THR A 325 10.65 0.08 13.37
CA THR A 325 9.89 0.21 12.11
C THR A 325 10.54 -0.59 10.99
N PHE A 326 11.86 -0.73 11.05
CA PHE A 326 12.67 -1.53 10.14
C PHE A 326 13.37 -2.64 10.90
N ILE A 327 13.60 -3.75 10.22
CA ILE A 327 14.39 -4.89 10.70
C ILE A 327 15.46 -5.23 9.67
N ASP A 328 16.57 -5.78 10.11
CA ASP A 328 17.60 -6.32 9.24
C ASP A 328 17.39 -7.82 9.05
N ARG A 329 17.26 -8.25 7.78
CA ARG A 329 17.28 -9.66 7.39
C ARG A 329 18.23 -9.84 6.21
N ASN A 330 19.14 -10.78 6.33
CA ASN A 330 20.16 -11.05 5.30
C ASN A 330 20.95 -9.78 4.91
N ALA A 331 21.25 -8.91 5.88
CA ALA A 331 21.90 -7.60 5.69
C ALA A 331 21.11 -6.63 4.79
N ILE A 332 19.80 -6.81 4.66
CA ILE A 332 18.90 -5.91 3.94
C ILE A 332 17.91 -5.31 4.94
N PRO A 333 17.94 -3.98 5.16
CA PRO A 333 16.90 -3.29 5.92
C PRO A 333 15.55 -3.44 5.21
N GLN A 334 14.54 -3.90 5.93
CA GLN A 334 13.20 -4.07 5.38
C GLN A 334 12.14 -3.67 6.40
N PRO A 335 10.92 -3.31 5.97
CA PRO A 335 9.83 -2.97 6.88
C PRO A 335 9.50 -4.14 7.81
N ALA A 336 9.37 -3.86 9.11
CA ALA A 336 8.84 -4.80 10.09
C ALA A 336 7.36 -5.10 9.80
N PRO A 337 6.81 -6.23 10.27
CA PRO A 337 5.38 -6.52 10.19
C PRO A 337 4.53 -5.39 10.77
N ALA A 338 3.49 -5.02 10.03
CA ALA A 338 2.51 -4.01 10.43
C ALA A 338 1.10 -4.46 9.98
N PRO A 339 0.02 -4.11 10.76
CA PRO A 339 0.05 -3.43 12.06
C PRO A 339 0.60 -4.32 13.18
N ARG A 340 0.82 -3.74 14.37
CA ARG A 340 1.23 -4.49 15.58
C ARG A 340 0.00 -4.81 16.41
N PHE A 341 -0.05 -6.02 16.95
CA PHE A 341 -1.13 -6.51 17.78
C PHE A 341 -0.64 -6.73 19.22
N SER A 342 -1.49 -6.43 20.21
CA SER A 342 -1.13 -6.56 21.64
C SER A 342 -1.07 -8.01 22.11
N GLU A 343 -1.92 -8.88 21.56
CA GLU A 343 -2.09 -10.26 22.02
C GLU A 343 -1.43 -11.28 21.07
N THR A 344 -1.45 -11.00 19.77
CA THR A 344 -0.95 -11.92 18.74
C THR A 344 0.22 -11.27 18.00
N VAL A 345 1.42 -11.80 18.18
CA VAL A 345 2.62 -11.22 17.57
C VAL A 345 2.76 -11.71 16.14
N SER A 346 2.82 -10.78 15.20
CA SER A 346 3.18 -11.07 13.81
C SER A 346 4.63 -11.50 13.71
N ALA A 347 4.91 -12.50 12.89
CA ALA A 347 6.26 -13.04 12.70
C ALA A 347 6.56 -13.22 11.21
N ILE A 348 7.83 -13.01 10.85
CA ILE A 348 8.31 -13.30 9.50
C ILE A 348 8.95 -14.70 9.48
N GLU A 349 8.49 -15.51 8.56
CA GLU A 349 9.07 -16.84 8.27
C GLU A 349 9.90 -16.79 6.99
N GLU A 350 10.86 -17.71 6.87
CA GLU A 350 11.60 -17.89 5.62
C GLU A 350 10.68 -18.49 4.54
N PRO A 351 10.72 -17.98 3.30
CA PRO A 351 10.00 -18.58 2.19
C PRO A 351 10.58 -19.99 1.90
N GLY A 352 9.70 -20.90 1.49
CA GLY A 352 10.09 -22.26 1.12
C GLY A 352 9.50 -22.68 -0.21
N THR A 353 10.02 -23.78 -0.78
CA THR A 353 9.44 -24.43 -1.96
C THR A 353 8.84 -25.77 -1.53
N LEU A 354 7.61 -26.02 -1.97
CA LEU A 354 6.91 -27.28 -1.72
C LEU A 354 6.54 -27.95 -3.04
N SER A 355 6.43 -29.28 -3.04
CA SER A 355 5.68 -29.98 -4.08
C SER A 355 4.17 -29.70 -3.90
N ALA A 356 3.37 -29.94 -4.94
CA ALA A 356 1.92 -29.79 -4.83
C ALA A 356 1.34 -30.75 -3.78
N GLU A 357 1.85 -31.99 -3.74
CA GLU A 357 1.44 -33.02 -2.79
C GLU A 357 1.76 -32.64 -1.35
N ASP A 358 2.95 -32.05 -1.10
CA ASP A 358 3.33 -31.59 0.23
C ASP A 358 2.48 -30.40 0.68
N ALA A 359 2.18 -29.49 -0.23
CA ALA A 359 1.29 -28.35 0.03
C ALA A 359 -0.13 -28.80 0.38
N ILE A 360 -0.71 -29.75 -0.38
CA ILE A 360 -2.01 -30.34 -0.11
C ILE A 360 -2.02 -31.08 1.24
N ARG A 361 -0.96 -31.87 1.51
CA ARG A 361 -0.80 -32.61 2.78
C ARG A 361 -0.65 -31.67 3.97
N ARG A 362 0.02 -30.53 3.80
CA ARG A 362 0.16 -29.50 4.83
C ARG A 362 -1.19 -28.95 5.29
N TRP A 363 -2.15 -28.89 4.40
CA TRP A 363 -3.49 -28.34 4.66
C TRP A 363 -4.57 -29.41 4.91
N SER A 364 -4.21 -30.68 4.89
CA SER A 364 -5.10 -31.82 5.18
C SER A 364 -5.45 -31.96 6.66
#